data_b46a491a8d8d9e5bdf45b71c23a5c841
#
_entry.id   b46a491a8d8d9e5bdf45b71c23a5c841
#
_cell.length_a   1.000
_cell.length_b   1.000
_cell.length_c   1.000
_cell.angle_alpha   90.00
_cell.angle_beta   90.00
_cell.angle_gamma   90.00
#
_symmetry.space_group_name_H-M   'P 1'
#
loop_
_entity.id
_entity.type
_entity.pdbx_description
1 polymer ?
#
loop_
_entity_poly.entity_id
_entity_poly.type
_entity_poly.pdbx_seq_one_letter_code
_entity_poly.pdbx_strand_id
1 'polypeptide(L)'
;MKLAVIFGENERFLSNLLEMGFADDIVHAEKIVLREEFVEDFEIEIPKADIALAVDLHPDVLLSLPFNLEGYKALIVPIENPIPKGLIRQLERNCKKEGIELATPKPFCSFDPKEGIFKEFVDYFKIGRPKFDIELEKIGEFKIIKNVRVLRTQPCGMGRFVAEKLRGFAFKDLKELWLYLSEVHHSYPCTASMQVDQDYGDTLLHVSGFILRDEVTKALRI
;
A
#
# COMPACT_ATOMS: atom_id res chain seq x y z
N MET A 1 1.80 -6.63 -17.06
CA MET A 1 0.58 -6.75 -16.20
C MET A 1 -0.23 -5.47 -16.36
N LYS A 2 -1.51 -5.55 -16.63
CA LYS A 2 -2.36 -4.36 -16.81
C LYS A 2 -3.18 -4.09 -15.57
N LEU A 3 -3.27 -2.82 -15.17
CA LEU A 3 -3.89 -2.36 -13.93
C LEU A 3 -4.95 -1.29 -14.23
N ALA A 4 -6.12 -1.42 -13.62
CA ALA A 4 -7.07 -0.32 -13.47
C ALA A 4 -7.01 0.22 -12.04
N VAL A 5 -7.00 1.54 -11.87
CA VAL A 5 -6.97 2.20 -10.58
C VAL A 5 -8.21 3.06 -10.43
N ILE A 6 -9.08 2.72 -9.48
CA ILE A 6 -10.29 3.45 -9.16
C ILE A 6 -10.10 4.02 -7.75
N PHE A 7 -10.23 5.33 -7.58
CA PHE A 7 -9.88 5.95 -6.31
C PHE A 7 -10.83 7.10 -5.94
N GLY A 8 -11.00 7.31 -4.64
CA GLY A 8 -11.72 8.44 -4.08
C GLY A 8 -10.84 9.68 -3.98
N GLU A 9 -10.74 10.25 -2.78
CA GLU A 9 -9.90 11.46 -2.58
C GLU A 9 -8.40 11.15 -2.58
N ASN A 10 -7.99 9.92 -2.31
CA ASN A 10 -6.60 9.54 -2.15
C ASN A 10 -5.99 9.02 -3.47
N GLU A 11 -5.28 9.87 -4.19
CA GLU A 11 -4.58 9.54 -5.44
C GLU A 11 -3.11 9.12 -5.25
N ARG A 12 -2.61 9.06 -4.03
CA ARG A 12 -1.18 8.86 -3.77
C ARG A 12 -0.62 7.56 -4.32
N PHE A 13 -1.41 6.49 -4.30
CA PHE A 13 -0.96 5.20 -4.84
C PHE A 13 -0.79 5.25 -6.35
N LEU A 14 -1.73 5.91 -7.05
CA LEU A 14 -1.62 6.16 -8.48
C LEU A 14 -0.39 7.03 -8.78
N SER A 15 -0.24 8.15 -8.07
CA SER A 15 0.90 9.06 -8.25
C SER A 15 2.24 8.35 -8.07
N ASN A 16 2.37 7.49 -7.04
CA ASN A 16 3.58 6.71 -6.83
C ASN A 16 3.87 5.74 -7.98
N LEU A 17 2.87 5.05 -8.52
CA LEU A 17 3.03 4.16 -9.67
C LEU A 17 3.49 4.93 -10.92
N LEU A 18 2.92 6.10 -11.18
CA LEU A 18 3.32 6.97 -12.29
C LEU A 18 4.77 7.46 -12.13
N GLU A 19 5.16 7.91 -10.94
CA GLU A 19 6.54 8.30 -10.62
C GLU A 19 7.54 7.15 -10.76
N MET A 20 7.11 5.91 -10.57
CA MET A 20 7.93 4.71 -10.78
C MET A 20 8.01 4.25 -12.24
N GLY A 21 7.31 4.93 -13.15
CA GLY A 21 7.37 4.66 -14.60
C GLY A 21 6.36 3.64 -15.10
N PHE A 22 5.28 3.33 -14.36
CA PHE A 22 4.26 2.36 -14.75
C PHE A 22 3.07 2.96 -15.51
N ALA A 23 3.22 4.14 -16.12
CA ALA A 23 2.15 4.79 -16.87
C ALA A 23 1.54 3.91 -17.97
N ASP A 24 2.39 3.19 -18.72
CA ASP A 24 1.95 2.31 -19.82
C ASP A 24 1.22 1.04 -19.34
N ASP A 25 1.33 0.71 -18.06
CA ASP A 25 0.68 -0.46 -17.46
C ASP A 25 -0.70 -0.12 -16.85
N ILE A 26 -0.95 1.16 -16.59
CA ILE A 26 -2.23 1.66 -16.07
C ILE A 26 -3.14 1.93 -17.26
N VAL A 27 -4.09 1.02 -17.51
CA VAL A 27 -5.04 1.12 -18.64
C VAL A 27 -6.23 2.01 -18.34
N HIS A 28 -6.51 2.23 -17.06
CA HIS A 28 -7.61 3.07 -16.57
C HIS A 28 -7.24 3.68 -15.23
N ALA A 29 -7.56 4.95 -15.06
CA ALA A 29 -7.44 5.64 -13.79
C ALA A 29 -8.62 6.60 -13.64
N GLU A 30 -9.49 6.35 -12.66
CA GLU A 30 -10.70 7.15 -12.46
C GLU A 30 -10.88 7.54 -11.01
N LYS A 31 -11.15 8.85 -10.81
CA LYS A 31 -11.48 9.42 -9.52
C LYS A 31 -12.99 9.44 -9.33
N ILE A 32 -13.48 8.77 -8.28
CA ILE A 32 -14.90 8.69 -7.92
C ILE A 32 -15.08 9.23 -6.51
N VAL A 33 -15.66 10.41 -6.40
CA VAL A 33 -15.97 11.06 -5.12
C VAL A 33 -17.46 11.30 -5.06
N LEU A 34 -18.14 10.53 -4.24
CA LEU A 34 -19.57 10.65 -3.99
C LEU A 34 -19.79 11.17 -2.57
N ARG A 35 -20.76 12.06 -2.44
CA ARG A 35 -21.12 12.69 -1.15
C ARG A 35 -22.50 12.29 -0.67
N GLU A 36 -23.22 11.52 -1.47
CA GLU A 36 -24.51 10.93 -1.16
C GLU A 36 -24.32 9.90 -0.04
N GLU A 37 -25.32 9.76 0.83
CA GLU A 37 -25.32 8.74 1.89
C GLU A 37 -25.54 7.32 1.32
N PHE A 38 -26.30 7.23 0.21
CA PHE A 38 -26.59 6.00 -0.51
C PHE A 38 -26.41 6.19 -2.00
N VAL A 39 -25.86 5.18 -2.66
CA VAL A 39 -25.67 5.15 -4.11
C VAL A 39 -26.41 3.92 -4.66
N GLU A 40 -27.47 4.15 -5.41
CA GLU A 40 -28.20 3.11 -6.11
C GLU A 40 -27.65 2.95 -7.53
N ASP A 41 -27.61 1.71 -8.03
CA ASP A 41 -27.32 1.35 -9.42
C ASP A 41 -26.03 2.00 -9.98
N PHE A 42 -24.93 1.91 -9.22
CA PHE A 42 -23.64 2.41 -9.69
C PHE A 42 -23.08 1.51 -10.79
N GLU A 43 -22.93 2.08 -11.99
CA GLU A 43 -22.32 1.45 -13.14
C GLU A 43 -21.12 2.27 -13.60
N ILE A 44 -20.07 1.59 -14.03
CA ILE A 44 -18.83 2.18 -14.56
C ILE A 44 -18.29 1.32 -15.68
N GLU A 45 -17.88 1.93 -16.77
CA GLU A 45 -17.20 1.23 -17.86
C GLU A 45 -15.69 1.25 -17.64
N ILE A 46 -15.12 0.08 -17.34
CA ILE A 46 -13.69 -0.06 -17.08
C ILE A 46 -13.06 -0.94 -18.16
N PRO A 47 -12.05 -0.44 -18.91
CA PRO A 47 -11.32 -1.25 -19.89
C PRO A 47 -10.71 -2.51 -19.25
N LYS A 48 -10.62 -3.60 -20.01
CA LYS A 48 -10.07 -4.88 -19.53
C LYS A 48 -8.63 -4.73 -19.02
N ALA A 49 -8.40 -5.24 -17.80
CA ALA A 49 -7.08 -5.34 -17.19
C ALA A 49 -6.93 -6.68 -16.46
N ASP A 50 -5.74 -6.95 -15.94
CA ASP A 50 -5.51 -8.15 -15.13
C ASP A 50 -6.05 -7.95 -13.70
N ILE A 51 -5.83 -6.75 -13.12
CA ILE A 51 -6.12 -6.42 -11.73
C ILE A 51 -6.79 -5.04 -11.64
N ALA A 52 -7.75 -4.90 -10.73
CA ALA A 52 -8.26 -3.61 -10.28
C ALA A 52 -7.70 -3.28 -8.89
N LEU A 53 -7.30 -2.02 -8.69
CA LEU A 53 -6.95 -1.43 -7.41
C LEU A 53 -8.00 -0.38 -7.06
N ALA A 54 -8.80 -0.65 -6.01
CA ALA A 54 -9.87 0.24 -5.56
C ALA A 54 -9.49 0.87 -4.22
N VAL A 55 -9.37 2.21 -4.19
CA VAL A 55 -8.80 2.96 -3.07
C VAL A 55 -9.77 4.02 -2.59
N ASP A 56 -10.12 4.00 -1.30
CA ASP A 56 -10.89 5.08 -0.64
C ASP A 56 -12.21 5.39 -1.35
N LEU A 57 -12.94 4.34 -1.76
CA LEU A 57 -14.22 4.45 -2.44
C LEU A 57 -15.39 4.43 -1.46
N HIS A 58 -16.51 5.05 -1.88
CA HIS A 58 -17.77 4.93 -1.17
C HIS A 58 -18.16 3.45 -1.01
N PRO A 59 -18.73 3.01 0.15
CA PRO A 59 -19.07 1.61 0.40
C PRO A 59 -19.94 0.97 -0.70
N ASP A 60 -20.97 1.68 -1.19
CA ASP A 60 -21.87 1.14 -2.22
C ASP A 60 -21.16 0.97 -3.56
N VAL A 61 -20.30 1.93 -3.95
CA VAL A 61 -19.45 1.80 -5.14
C VAL A 61 -18.53 0.60 -5.01
N LEU A 62 -17.89 0.44 -3.85
CA LEU A 62 -17.00 -0.68 -3.60
C LEU A 62 -17.72 -2.03 -3.71
N LEU A 63 -18.95 -2.12 -3.20
CA LEU A 63 -19.76 -3.34 -3.26
C LEU A 63 -20.30 -3.66 -4.66
N SER A 64 -20.55 -2.66 -5.50
CA SER A 64 -21.00 -2.85 -6.89
C SER A 64 -19.82 -3.11 -7.85
N LEU A 65 -18.61 -2.68 -7.50
CA LEU A 65 -17.44 -2.75 -8.36
C LEU A 65 -17.16 -4.15 -8.95
N PRO A 66 -17.24 -5.28 -8.20
CA PRO A 66 -17.01 -6.60 -8.77
C PRO A 66 -17.88 -6.92 -9.99
N PHE A 67 -19.12 -6.42 -10.04
CA PHE A 67 -20.08 -6.63 -11.15
C PHE A 67 -19.71 -5.81 -12.40
N ASN A 68 -18.82 -4.84 -12.28
CA ASN A 68 -18.31 -4.00 -13.38
C ASN A 68 -16.91 -4.43 -13.86
N LEU A 69 -16.32 -5.47 -13.27
CA LEU A 69 -14.96 -5.95 -13.56
C LEU A 69 -14.96 -7.23 -14.43
N GLU A 70 -15.70 -7.22 -15.54
CA GLU A 70 -15.76 -8.37 -16.43
C GLU A 70 -14.37 -8.76 -16.97
N GLY A 71 -13.96 -10.01 -16.72
CA GLY A 71 -12.70 -10.57 -17.19
C GLY A 71 -11.46 -10.20 -16.34
N TYR A 72 -11.64 -9.49 -15.25
CA TYR A 72 -10.58 -9.25 -14.26
C TYR A 72 -10.30 -10.52 -13.45
N LYS A 73 -9.03 -10.73 -13.11
CA LYS A 73 -8.60 -11.86 -12.28
C LYS A 73 -8.65 -11.53 -10.79
N ALA A 74 -8.37 -10.27 -10.43
CA ALA A 74 -8.24 -9.88 -9.03
C ALA A 74 -8.65 -8.42 -8.77
N LEU A 75 -9.10 -8.19 -7.54
CA LEU A 75 -9.38 -6.88 -6.97
C LEU A 75 -8.56 -6.70 -5.69
N ILE A 76 -7.84 -5.58 -5.59
CA ILE A 76 -7.11 -5.17 -4.39
C ILE A 76 -7.83 -3.97 -3.78
N VAL A 77 -8.23 -4.08 -2.53
CA VAL A 77 -8.91 -3.03 -1.75
C VAL A 77 -8.11 -2.75 -0.49
N PRO A 78 -7.18 -1.80 -0.52
CA PRO A 78 -6.41 -1.43 0.66
C PRO A 78 -7.31 -0.85 1.76
N ILE A 79 -7.10 -1.30 2.98
CA ILE A 79 -7.79 -0.79 4.16
C ILE A 79 -6.88 0.22 4.86
N GLU A 80 -7.02 1.49 4.49
CA GLU A 80 -6.26 2.59 5.08
C GLU A 80 -7.03 3.30 6.21
N ASN A 81 -8.35 3.13 6.24
CA ASN A 81 -9.25 3.58 7.29
C ASN A 81 -10.00 2.39 7.89
N PRO A 82 -10.34 2.40 9.18
CA PRO A 82 -11.20 1.37 9.75
C PRO A 82 -12.53 1.29 9.01
N ILE A 83 -12.90 0.12 8.52
CA ILE A 83 -14.16 -0.14 7.84
C ILE A 83 -14.93 -1.28 8.50
N PRO A 84 -16.27 -1.31 8.39
CA PRO A 84 -17.09 -2.35 8.99
C PRO A 84 -16.74 -3.74 8.43
N LYS A 85 -16.56 -4.74 9.31
CA LYS A 85 -16.29 -6.14 8.89
C LYS A 85 -17.42 -6.72 8.00
N GLY A 86 -18.65 -6.22 8.15
CA GLY A 86 -19.78 -6.61 7.29
C GLY A 86 -19.58 -6.23 5.85
N LEU A 87 -18.99 -5.05 5.58
CA LEU A 87 -18.68 -4.57 4.24
C LEU A 87 -17.68 -5.51 3.54
N ILE A 88 -16.59 -5.87 4.22
CA ILE A 88 -15.59 -6.81 3.66
C ILE A 88 -16.22 -8.16 3.33
N ARG A 89 -17.02 -8.74 4.25
CA ARG A 89 -17.68 -10.02 3.99
C ARG A 89 -18.65 -9.98 2.82
N GLN A 90 -19.29 -8.84 2.59
CA GLN A 90 -20.17 -8.67 1.44
C GLN A 90 -19.37 -8.53 0.15
N LEU A 91 -18.29 -7.77 0.16
CA LEU A 91 -17.38 -7.64 -0.96
C LEU A 91 -16.75 -8.99 -1.36
N GLU A 92 -16.31 -9.80 -0.38
CA GLU A 92 -15.83 -11.17 -0.60
C GLU A 92 -16.86 -12.03 -1.33
N ARG A 93 -18.13 -11.96 -0.91
CA ARG A 93 -19.22 -12.71 -1.58
C ARG A 93 -19.45 -12.24 -3.00
N ASN A 94 -19.39 -10.92 -3.24
CA ASN A 94 -19.59 -10.35 -4.58
C ASN A 94 -18.43 -10.75 -5.51
N CYS A 95 -17.17 -10.60 -5.08
CA CYS A 95 -16.01 -11.04 -5.84
C CYS A 95 -16.05 -12.54 -6.16
N LYS A 96 -16.47 -13.38 -5.19
CA LYS A 96 -16.61 -14.82 -5.40
C LYS A 96 -17.65 -15.18 -6.46
N LYS A 97 -18.76 -14.44 -6.54
CA LYS A 97 -19.78 -14.65 -7.59
C LYS A 97 -19.23 -14.39 -8.98
N GLU A 98 -18.39 -13.39 -9.12
CA GLU A 98 -17.77 -12.98 -10.39
C GLU A 98 -16.45 -13.72 -10.69
N GLY A 99 -16.00 -14.62 -9.81
CA GLY A 99 -14.76 -15.37 -9.99
C GLY A 99 -13.49 -14.53 -9.83
N ILE A 100 -13.59 -13.40 -9.12
CA ILE A 100 -12.50 -12.46 -8.89
C ILE A 100 -11.82 -12.78 -7.56
N GLU A 101 -10.48 -12.90 -7.54
CA GLU A 101 -9.71 -12.99 -6.31
C GLU A 101 -9.70 -11.64 -5.59
N LEU A 102 -9.92 -11.63 -4.27
CA LEU A 102 -9.92 -10.41 -3.46
C LEU A 102 -8.76 -10.38 -2.49
N ALA A 103 -8.06 -9.24 -2.41
CA ALA A 103 -7.12 -8.93 -1.34
C ALA A 103 -7.50 -7.61 -0.65
N THR A 104 -7.52 -7.63 0.70
CA THR A 104 -7.81 -6.46 1.53
C THR A 104 -6.68 -6.19 2.52
N PRO A 105 -5.47 -5.81 2.03
CA PRO A 105 -4.33 -5.55 2.90
C PRO A 105 -4.59 -4.35 3.84
N LYS A 106 -4.18 -4.49 5.11
CA LYS A 106 -4.47 -3.52 6.17
C LYS A 106 -3.24 -3.28 7.07
N PRO A 107 -2.60 -2.11 6.99
CA PRO A 107 -2.65 -1.14 5.88
C PRO A 107 -2.04 -1.71 4.59
N PHE A 108 -2.10 -1.00 3.46
CA PHE A 108 -1.58 -1.52 2.18
C PHE A 108 -0.09 -1.86 2.23
N CYS A 109 0.69 -1.14 3.01
CA CYS A 109 2.11 -1.43 3.21
C CYS A 109 2.38 -2.73 4.02
N SER A 110 1.36 -3.45 4.49
CA SER A 110 1.49 -4.81 5.04
C SER A 110 1.50 -5.89 3.96
N PHE A 111 1.14 -5.56 2.71
CA PHE A 111 0.89 -6.50 1.64
C PHE A 111 2.15 -7.25 1.20
N ASP A 112 2.23 -8.54 1.55
CA ASP A 112 3.36 -9.43 1.21
C ASP A 112 2.88 -10.83 0.87
N PRO A 113 2.06 -10.98 -0.20
CA PRO A 113 1.55 -12.28 -0.65
C PRO A 113 2.70 -13.20 -1.07
N LYS A 114 2.52 -14.52 -0.88
CA LYS A 114 3.57 -15.51 -1.11
C LYS A 114 3.43 -16.23 -2.45
N GLU A 115 2.25 -16.19 -3.05
CA GLU A 115 1.93 -16.90 -4.29
C GLU A 115 0.76 -16.24 -5.04
N GLY A 116 0.45 -16.74 -6.23
CA GLY A 116 -0.68 -16.30 -7.04
C GLY A 116 -0.53 -14.92 -7.65
N ILE A 117 -1.63 -14.42 -8.20
CA ILE A 117 -1.68 -13.15 -8.94
C ILE A 117 -1.25 -11.95 -8.08
N PHE A 118 -1.51 -11.98 -6.79
CA PHE A 118 -1.11 -10.91 -5.89
C PHE A 118 0.40 -10.86 -5.68
N LYS A 119 1.07 -12.01 -5.66
CA LYS A 119 2.53 -12.04 -5.63
C LYS A 119 3.13 -11.50 -6.93
N GLU A 120 2.56 -11.90 -8.06
CA GLU A 120 2.94 -11.36 -9.38
C GLU A 120 2.78 -9.83 -9.42
N PHE A 121 1.67 -9.30 -8.89
CA PHE A 121 1.43 -7.86 -8.76
C PHE A 121 2.52 -7.15 -7.95
N VAL A 122 2.82 -7.66 -6.76
CA VAL A 122 3.83 -7.07 -5.87
C VAL A 122 5.23 -7.15 -6.49
N ASP A 123 5.54 -8.25 -7.18
CA ASP A 123 6.85 -8.43 -7.83
C ASP A 123 6.99 -7.58 -9.09
N TYR A 124 5.90 -7.33 -9.81
CA TYR A 124 5.90 -6.51 -11.02
C TYR A 124 5.99 -5.01 -10.66
N PHE A 125 5.04 -4.51 -9.89
CA PHE A 125 4.96 -3.09 -9.55
C PHE A 125 5.94 -2.65 -8.46
N LYS A 126 6.61 -3.57 -7.79
CA LYS A 126 7.55 -3.28 -6.68
C LYS A 126 6.95 -2.44 -5.57
N ILE A 127 5.66 -2.63 -5.28
CA ILE A 127 4.93 -1.99 -4.17
C ILE A 127 4.34 -3.03 -3.23
N GLY A 128 4.15 -2.68 -1.95
CA GLY A 128 3.64 -3.56 -0.90
C GLY A 128 4.44 -3.41 0.38
N ARG A 129 4.66 -4.52 1.10
CA ARG A 129 5.53 -4.51 2.29
C ARG A 129 6.96 -4.15 1.87
N PRO A 130 7.53 -3.06 2.42
CA PRO A 130 8.80 -2.53 1.91
C PRO A 130 9.93 -3.54 2.08
N LYS A 131 10.92 -3.48 1.16
CA LYS A 131 12.15 -4.27 1.25
C LYS A 131 13.31 -3.37 0.87
N PHE A 132 14.34 -3.42 1.70
CA PHE A 132 15.55 -2.63 1.53
C PHE A 132 16.78 -3.53 1.45
N ASP A 133 17.82 -3.03 0.82
CA ASP A 133 19.18 -3.53 0.92
C ASP A 133 20.04 -2.35 1.40
N ILE A 134 20.64 -2.51 2.59
CA ILE A 134 21.33 -1.42 3.29
C ILE A 134 22.79 -1.77 3.47
N GLU A 135 23.64 -0.85 3.04
CA GLU A 135 25.08 -0.94 3.22
C GLU A 135 25.52 -0.08 4.41
N LEU A 136 26.20 -0.73 5.36
CA LEU A 136 26.71 -0.10 6.58
C LEU A 136 28.23 0.03 6.55
N GLU A 137 28.71 1.14 7.10
CA GLU A 137 30.12 1.31 7.47
C GLU A 137 30.20 1.50 8.99
N LYS A 138 31.19 0.85 9.63
CA LYS A 138 31.43 1.02 11.07
C LYS A 138 32.65 1.92 11.28
N ILE A 139 32.45 3.03 12.00
CA ILE A 139 33.50 3.97 12.38
C ILE A 139 33.46 4.18 13.90
N GLY A 140 34.42 3.56 14.62
CA GLY A 140 34.40 3.54 16.08
C GLY A 140 33.14 2.86 16.63
N GLU A 141 32.38 3.57 17.45
CA GLU A 141 31.11 3.10 18.01
C GLU A 141 29.90 3.37 17.12
N PHE A 142 30.07 4.13 16.04
CA PHE A 142 29.00 4.49 15.11
C PHE A 142 28.88 3.50 13.95
N LYS A 143 27.63 3.25 13.56
CA LYS A 143 27.25 2.62 12.30
C LYS A 143 26.70 3.70 11.39
N ILE A 144 27.26 3.84 10.19
CA ILE A 144 26.86 4.84 9.19
C ILE A 144 26.18 4.13 8.04
N ILE A 145 24.98 4.56 7.68
CA ILE A 145 24.25 4.05 6.51
C ILE A 145 24.84 4.68 5.26
N LYS A 146 25.66 3.95 4.51
CA LYS A 146 26.34 4.43 3.30
C LYS A 146 25.41 4.50 2.11
N ASN A 147 24.62 3.45 1.95
CA ASN A 147 23.70 3.34 0.83
C ASN A 147 22.43 2.59 1.25
N VAL A 148 21.32 2.97 0.62
CA VAL A 148 20.03 2.29 0.76
C VAL A 148 19.45 2.08 -0.63
N ARG A 149 19.30 0.82 -1.02
CA ARG A 149 18.62 0.42 -2.23
C ARG A 149 17.20 -0.06 -1.88
N VAL A 150 16.19 0.54 -2.49
CA VAL A 150 14.79 0.14 -2.31
C VAL A 150 14.49 -0.99 -3.29
N LEU A 151 14.28 -2.19 -2.77
CA LEU A 151 13.91 -3.36 -3.58
C LEU A 151 12.41 -3.43 -3.83
N ARG A 152 11.63 -2.94 -2.85
CA ARG A 152 10.18 -2.77 -2.91
C ARG A 152 9.79 -1.62 -1.99
N THR A 153 8.97 -0.68 -2.47
CA THR A 153 8.51 0.45 -1.67
C THR A 153 7.13 0.21 -1.08
N GLN A 154 6.75 0.97 -0.06
CA GLN A 154 5.33 1.08 0.31
C GLN A 154 4.54 1.66 -0.87
N PRO A 155 3.24 1.30 -1.01
CA PRO A 155 2.42 1.77 -2.12
C PRO A 155 2.28 3.29 -2.20
N CYS A 156 2.37 4.00 -1.07
CA CYS A 156 2.38 5.46 -1.00
C CYS A 156 3.71 6.11 -1.42
N GLY A 157 4.78 5.33 -1.65
CA GLY A 157 6.11 5.84 -2.03
C GLY A 157 7.06 6.11 -0.86
N MET A 158 6.63 5.96 0.39
CA MET A 158 7.42 6.26 1.59
C MET A 158 8.80 5.58 1.60
N GLY A 159 8.95 4.35 1.09
CA GLY A 159 10.23 3.64 1.10
C GLY A 159 11.33 4.38 0.36
N ARG A 160 11.01 5.08 -0.73
CA ARG A 160 11.97 5.90 -1.47
C ARG A 160 12.39 7.13 -0.65
N PHE A 161 11.41 7.80 -0.04
CA PHE A 161 11.68 8.94 0.84
C PHE A 161 12.56 8.55 2.03
N VAL A 162 12.25 7.44 2.71
CA VAL A 162 13.04 6.92 3.83
C VAL A 162 14.47 6.57 3.39
N ALA A 163 14.63 5.95 2.22
CA ALA A 163 15.95 5.60 1.70
C ALA A 163 16.83 6.84 1.49
N GLU A 164 16.27 7.96 1.03
CA GLU A 164 16.98 9.23 0.89
C GLU A 164 17.39 9.79 2.26
N LYS A 165 16.49 9.77 3.24
CA LYS A 165 16.76 10.29 4.58
C LYS A 165 17.76 9.45 5.36
N LEU A 166 17.80 8.14 5.14
CA LEU A 166 18.72 7.24 5.83
C LEU A 166 20.17 7.34 5.32
N ARG A 167 20.40 7.78 4.08
CA ARG A 167 21.77 7.89 3.54
C ARG A 167 22.57 8.91 4.34
N GLY A 168 23.72 8.49 4.85
CA GLY A 168 24.60 9.28 5.69
C GLY A 168 24.20 9.34 7.16
N PHE A 169 23.06 8.77 7.54
CA PHE A 169 22.64 8.74 8.94
C PHE A 169 23.58 7.83 9.75
N ALA A 170 24.06 8.36 10.89
CA ALA A 170 24.93 7.66 11.81
C ALA A 170 24.20 7.38 13.12
N PHE A 171 24.32 6.18 13.64
CA PHE A 171 23.70 5.76 14.91
C PHE A 171 24.63 4.81 15.67
N LYS A 172 24.50 4.80 17.00
CA LYS A 172 25.23 3.88 17.90
C LYS A 172 24.44 2.61 18.14
N ASP A 173 23.15 2.74 18.41
CA ASP A 173 22.25 1.64 18.70
C ASP A 173 20.94 1.71 17.92
N LEU A 174 20.15 0.63 17.98
CA LEU A 174 18.87 0.56 17.28
C LEU A 174 17.84 1.56 17.80
N LYS A 175 17.95 2.00 19.06
CA LYS A 175 17.00 2.96 19.62
C LYS A 175 17.13 4.32 18.94
N GLU A 176 18.36 4.79 18.71
CA GLU A 176 18.62 6.03 17.97
C GLU A 176 18.06 5.94 16.53
N LEU A 177 18.30 4.82 15.85
CA LEU A 177 17.75 4.59 14.50
C LEU A 177 16.22 4.58 14.50
N TRP A 178 15.59 3.92 15.47
CA TRP A 178 14.13 3.83 15.52
C TRP A 178 13.47 5.17 15.82
N LEU A 179 14.07 6.00 16.66
CA LEU A 179 13.62 7.38 16.91
C LEU A 179 13.67 8.19 15.61
N TYR A 180 14.79 8.13 14.90
CA TYR A 180 14.96 8.83 13.63
C TYR A 180 13.96 8.32 12.57
N LEU A 181 13.77 7.00 12.46
CA LEU A 181 12.76 6.43 11.55
C LEU A 181 11.35 6.89 11.89
N SER A 182 11.02 7.04 13.17
CA SER A 182 9.72 7.57 13.59
C SER A 182 9.54 9.02 13.13
N GLU A 183 10.53 9.87 13.31
CA GLU A 183 10.50 11.27 12.83
C GLU A 183 10.35 11.33 11.31
N VAL A 184 11.13 10.53 10.58
CA VAL A 184 11.06 10.46 9.11
C VAL A 184 9.70 9.96 8.66
N HIS A 185 9.13 8.93 9.30
CA HIS A 185 7.81 8.41 8.99
C HIS A 185 6.72 9.48 9.16
N HIS A 186 6.74 10.22 10.28
CA HIS A 186 5.75 11.27 10.55
C HIS A 186 5.93 12.53 9.66
N SER A 187 7.09 12.71 9.06
CA SER A 187 7.34 13.82 8.12
C SER A 187 6.84 13.54 6.69
N TYR A 188 6.40 12.32 6.40
CA TYR A 188 5.86 11.92 5.10
C TYR A 188 4.34 11.77 5.18
N PRO A 189 3.57 12.25 4.18
CA PRO A 189 2.11 12.11 4.19
C PRO A 189 1.70 10.65 3.96
N CYS A 190 1.59 9.89 5.05
CA CYS A 190 1.10 8.52 5.05
C CYS A 190 -0.40 8.48 4.73
N THR A 191 -0.83 7.45 4.00
CA THR A 191 -2.24 7.24 3.66
C THR A 191 -3.04 6.58 4.78
N ALA A 192 -2.34 5.90 5.69
CA ALA A 192 -2.95 5.17 6.80
C ALA A 192 -3.53 6.09 7.87
N SER A 193 -4.73 5.77 8.34
CA SER A 193 -5.52 6.56 9.28
C SER A 193 -4.91 6.63 10.68
N MET A 194 -5.13 7.77 11.35
CA MET A 194 -4.89 7.98 12.79
C MET A 194 -6.02 7.43 13.68
N GLN A 195 -7.08 6.90 13.11
CA GLN A 195 -8.13 6.25 13.89
C GLN A 195 -7.64 4.89 14.42
N VAL A 196 -8.02 4.58 15.67
CA VAL A 196 -7.68 3.29 16.28
C VAL A 196 -8.44 2.18 15.57
N ASP A 197 -7.70 1.21 15.05
CA ASP A 197 -8.25 0.01 14.47
C ASP A 197 -8.43 -1.08 15.53
N GLN A 198 -9.62 -1.68 15.58
CA GLN A 198 -9.98 -2.65 16.62
C GLN A 198 -9.17 -3.96 16.54
N ASP A 199 -8.70 -4.36 15.35
CA ASP A 199 -7.94 -5.61 15.20
C ASP A 199 -6.50 -5.45 15.69
N TYR A 200 -5.95 -4.24 15.58
CA TYR A 200 -4.59 -3.93 16.04
C TYR A 200 -4.54 -3.32 17.44
N GLY A 201 -5.63 -2.72 17.93
CA GLY A 201 -5.64 -1.93 19.17
C GLY A 201 -4.77 -0.66 19.10
N ASP A 202 -4.39 -0.25 17.88
CA ASP A 202 -3.55 0.91 17.59
C ASP A 202 -4.01 1.54 16.27
N THR A 203 -3.44 2.68 15.90
CA THR A 203 -3.74 3.34 14.61
C THR A 203 -3.04 2.64 13.46
N LEU A 204 -3.66 2.63 12.27
CA LEU A 204 -3.01 2.06 11.08
C LEU A 204 -1.74 2.83 10.69
N LEU A 205 -1.66 4.12 11.03
CA LEU A 205 -0.45 4.92 10.87
C LEU A 205 0.71 4.35 11.71
N HIS A 206 0.49 4.04 12.99
CA HIS A 206 1.52 3.44 13.84
C HIS A 206 1.92 2.04 13.34
N VAL A 207 0.94 1.21 12.96
CA VAL A 207 1.19 -0.10 12.36
C VAL A 207 2.11 0.02 11.14
N SER A 208 1.87 1.01 10.26
CA SER A 208 2.73 1.26 9.10
C SER A 208 4.16 1.68 9.49
N GLY A 209 4.31 2.47 10.56
CA GLY A 209 5.60 2.85 11.12
C GLY A 209 6.37 1.64 11.69
N PHE A 210 5.67 0.74 12.38
CA PHE A 210 6.28 -0.50 12.89
C PHE A 210 6.73 -1.43 11.76
N ILE A 211 5.93 -1.56 10.69
CA ILE A 211 6.31 -2.31 9.49
C ILE A 211 7.59 -1.74 8.88
N LEU A 212 7.66 -0.43 8.71
CA LEU A 212 8.84 0.25 8.17
C LEU A 212 10.08 0.00 9.04
N ARG A 213 9.98 0.21 10.35
CA ARG A 213 11.04 -0.02 11.32
C ARG A 213 11.57 -1.46 11.24
N ASP A 214 10.67 -2.42 11.23
CA ASP A 214 11.04 -3.83 11.20
C ASP A 214 11.77 -4.21 9.90
N GLU A 215 11.31 -3.71 8.75
CA GLU A 215 11.95 -4.03 7.47
C GLU A 215 13.29 -3.31 7.29
N VAL A 216 13.45 -2.08 7.80
CA VAL A 216 14.76 -1.42 7.87
C VAL A 216 15.71 -2.19 8.79
N THR A 217 15.25 -2.57 9.99
CA THR A 217 16.06 -3.33 10.95
C THR A 217 16.52 -4.68 10.38
N LYS A 218 15.65 -5.41 9.69
CA LYS A 218 16.01 -6.67 9.00
C LYS A 218 17.07 -6.45 7.91
N ALA A 219 16.97 -5.35 7.17
CA ALA A 219 17.89 -5.03 6.08
C ALA A 219 19.32 -4.70 6.56
N LEU A 220 19.49 -4.27 7.82
CA LEU A 220 20.80 -3.98 8.40
C LEU A 220 21.66 -5.23 8.64
N ARG A 221 21.06 -6.41 8.75
CA ARG A 221 21.74 -7.70 8.99
C ARG A 221 22.68 -7.71 10.21
N ILE A 222 22.31 -6.97 11.28
CA ILE A 222 23.05 -6.83 12.54
C ILE A 222 22.32 -7.51 13.70
#